data_99dcf6252e3262f440964787695b40db
#
_entry.id   99dcf6252e3262f440964787695b40db
#
_cell.length_a   1.000
_cell.length_b   1.000
_cell.length_c   1.000
_cell.angle_alpha   90.00
_cell.angle_beta   90.00
_cell.angle_gamma   90.00
#
_symmetry.space_group_name_H-M   'P 1'
#
loop_
_entity.id
_entity.type
_entity.pdbx_description
1 polymer ?
#
loop_
_entity_poly.entity_id
_entity_poly.type
_entity_poly.pdbx_seq_one_letter_code
_entity_poly.pdbx_strand_id
1 'polypeptide(L)'
;TVFALINLSPDEYGNPEHIAQALSKYHQVESIDICTGDWEIVAKIKTKDQESYYEFVKTVLPRRGIIKIKSLTSLKQVKSEFIVW
;
A
#
# COMPACT_ATOMS: atom_id res chain seq x y z
N THR A 1 9.67 1.23 7.72
CA THR A 1 8.36 0.75 7.27
C THR A 1 7.44 1.93 6.98
N VAL A 2 6.78 1.88 5.86
CA VAL A 2 5.82 2.89 5.44
C VAL A 2 4.49 2.20 5.15
N PHE A 3 3.40 2.81 5.60
CA PHE A 3 2.06 2.37 5.23
C PHE A 3 1.56 3.27 4.10
N ALA A 4 1.28 2.68 2.96
CA ALA A 4 0.73 3.40 1.82
C ALA A 4 -0.79 3.20 1.81
N LEU A 5 -1.51 4.29 1.96
CA LEU A 5 -2.97 4.32 1.91
C LEU A 5 -3.36 4.75 0.50
N ILE A 6 -4.13 3.92 -0.18
CA ILE A 6 -4.37 4.09 -1.61
C ILE A 6 -5.86 4.23 -1.88
N ASN A 7 -6.21 5.29 -2.62
CA ASN A 7 -7.55 5.44 -3.18
C ASN A 7 -7.57 5.00 -4.63
N LEU A 8 -8.60 4.28 -4.99
CA LEU A 8 -8.82 3.81 -6.35
C LEU A 8 -9.84 4.69 -7.07
N SER A 9 -9.79 4.70 -8.40
CA SER A 9 -10.82 5.34 -9.17
C SER A 9 -12.14 4.57 -9.01
N PRO A 10 -13.31 5.22 -9.18
CA PRO A 10 -14.60 4.53 -9.05
C PRO A 10 -14.74 3.31 -9.95
N ASP A 11 -14.06 3.30 -11.10
CA ASP A 11 -14.08 2.17 -12.05
C ASP A 11 -13.52 0.89 -11.41
N GLU A 12 -12.68 1.03 -10.40
CA GLU A 12 -12.01 -0.10 -9.74
C GLU A 12 -12.72 -0.57 -8.48
N TYR A 13 -13.79 0.10 -8.06
CA TYR A 13 -14.47 -0.25 -6.80
C TYR A 13 -15.09 -1.65 -6.83
N GLY A 14 -15.48 -2.13 -8.01
CA GLY A 14 -16.07 -3.47 -8.14
C GLY A 14 -15.05 -4.59 -8.09
N ASN A 15 -13.76 -4.29 -8.28
CA ASN A 15 -12.71 -5.31 -8.28
C ASN A 15 -11.39 -4.72 -7.80
N PRO A 16 -11.30 -4.33 -6.52
CA PRO A 16 -10.06 -3.78 -5.96
C PRO A 16 -8.94 -4.84 -5.92
N GLU A 17 -9.27 -6.11 -5.94
CA GLU A 17 -8.29 -7.20 -5.94
C GLU A 17 -7.37 -7.11 -7.16
N HIS A 18 -7.86 -6.62 -8.28
CA HIS A 18 -7.06 -6.47 -9.50
C HIS A 18 -5.84 -5.58 -9.26
N ILE A 19 -6.06 -4.42 -8.65
CA ILE A 19 -4.98 -3.49 -8.31
C ILE A 19 -4.10 -4.07 -7.18
N ALA A 20 -4.73 -4.64 -6.15
CA ALA A 20 -4.00 -5.21 -5.02
C ALA A 20 -3.07 -6.33 -5.46
N GLN A 21 -3.53 -7.22 -6.34
CA GLN A 21 -2.70 -8.31 -6.84
C GLN A 21 -1.54 -7.79 -7.68
N ALA A 22 -1.78 -6.76 -8.48
CA ALA A 22 -0.72 -6.16 -9.28
C ALA A 22 0.35 -5.52 -8.38
N LEU A 23 -0.06 -4.84 -7.31
CA LEU A 23 0.88 -4.23 -6.36
C LEU A 23 1.63 -5.27 -5.54
N SER A 24 1.02 -6.41 -5.25
CA SER A 24 1.64 -7.46 -4.45
C SER A 24 2.87 -8.07 -5.12
N LYS A 25 3.05 -7.84 -6.41
CA LYS A 25 4.19 -8.36 -7.16
C LYS A 25 5.47 -7.58 -6.92
N TYR A 26 5.38 -6.37 -6.37
CA TYR A 26 6.57 -5.59 -6.04
C TYR A 26 7.21 -6.16 -4.78
N HIS A 27 8.52 -6.39 -4.82
CA HIS A 27 9.22 -6.98 -3.69
C HIS A 27 9.23 -6.10 -2.45
N GLN A 28 9.01 -4.79 -2.61
CA GLN A 28 8.93 -3.85 -1.48
C GLN A 28 7.65 -4.00 -0.69
N VAL A 29 6.62 -4.61 -1.28
CA VAL A 29 5.33 -4.78 -0.61
C VAL A 29 5.42 -5.98 0.33
N GLU A 30 5.36 -5.71 1.64
CA GLU A 30 5.40 -6.74 2.66
C GLU A 30 4.01 -7.33 2.90
N SER A 31 3.00 -6.49 2.91
CA SER A 31 1.61 -6.93 3.02
C SER A 31 0.70 -5.94 2.31
N ILE A 32 -0.49 -6.39 1.95
CA ILE A 32 -1.48 -5.55 1.31
C ILE A 32 -2.87 -6.02 1.72
N ASP A 33 -3.70 -5.06 2.12
CA ASP A 33 -5.05 -5.31 2.57
C ASP A 33 -6.04 -4.48 1.79
N ILE A 34 -7.20 -5.06 1.52
CA ILE A 34 -8.34 -4.34 0.97
C ILE A 34 -9.20 -3.95 2.15
N CYS A 35 -9.49 -2.65 2.28
CA CYS A 35 -10.11 -2.12 3.48
C CYS A 35 -11.42 -1.42 3.17
N THR A 36 -12.23 -1.26 4.20
CA THR A 36 -13.41 -0.40 4.16
C THR A 36 -13.03 0.98 4.71
N GLY A 37 -13.81 2.00 4.38
CA GLY A 37 -13.59 3.36 4.86
C GLY A 37 -13.05 4.27 3.78
N ASP A 38 -12.22 5.22 4.19
CA ASP A 38 -11.75 6.28 3.28
C ASP A 38 -10.68 5.81 2.29
N TRP A 39 -10.07 4.66 2.54
CA TRP A 39 -8.98 4.13 1.73
C TRP A 39 -9.27 2.68 1.37
N GLU A 40 -9.27 2.39 0.06
CA GLU A 40 -9.63 1.05 -0.42
C GLU A 40 -8.51 0.04 -0.23
N ILE A 41 -7.26 0.49 -0.28
CA ILE A 41 -6.11 -0.40 -0.14
C ILE A 41 -5.13 0.18 0.86
N VAL A 42 -4.60 -0.67 1.74
CA VAL A 42 -3.51 -0.32 2.64
C VAL A 42 -2.38 -1.30 2.41
N ALA A 43 -1.21 -0.79 2.03
CA ALA A 43 -0.03 -1.61 1.79
C ALA A 43 1.06 -1.28 2.78
N LYS A 44 1.69 -2.30 3.33
CA LYS A 44 2.86 -2.14 4.18
C LYS A 44 4.10 -2.29 3.29
N ILE A 45 4.88 -1.23 3.20
CA ILE A 45 6.02 -1.15 2.30
C ILE A 45 7.31 -1.14 3.12
N LYS A 46 8.25 -1.97 2.73
CA LYS A 46 9.56 -2.02 3.37
C LYS A 46 10.63 -1.64 2.36
N THR A 47 11.33 -0.55 2.62
CA THR A 47 12.43 -0.09 1.81
C THR A 47 13.61 0.27 2.73
N LYS A 48 14.81 0.32 2.16
CA LYS A 48 16.01 0.60 2.95
C LYS A 48 16.12 2.06 3.38
N ASP A 49 15.51 2.98 2.63
CA ASP A 49 15.56 4.41 2.92
C ASP A 49 14.38 5.13 2.26
N GLN A 50 14.26 6.43 2.53
CA GLN A 50 13.18 7.23 1.97
C GLN A 50 13.29 7.43 0.47
N GLU A 51 14.50 7.50 -0.05
CA GLU A 51 14.72 7.64 -1.48
C GLU A 51 14.20 6.43 -2.23
N SER A 52 14.45 5.24 -1.71
CA SER A 52 13.92 4.00 -2.30
C SER A 52 12.40 3.97 -2.26
N TYR A 53 11.80 4.47 -1.19
CA TYR A 53 10.36 4.58 -1.11
C TYR A 53 9.80 5.56 -2.14
N TYR A 54 10.47 6.71 -2.30
CA TYR A 54 10.07 7.69 -3.30
C TYR A 54 10.12 7.10 -4.71
N GLU A 55 11.15 6.35 -5.03
CA GLU A 55 11.24 5.66 -6.33
C GLU A 55 10.11 4.65 -6.50
N PHE A 56 9.76 3.93 -5.43
CA PHE A 56 8.62 3.01 -5.45
C PHE A 56 7.32 3.75 -5.77
N VAL A 57 7.07 4.87 -5.10
CA VAL A 57 5.85 5.67 -5.31
C VAL A 57 5.80 6.19 -6.74
N LYS A 58 6.92 6.66 -7.28
CA LYS A 58 6.99 7.13 -8.67
C LYS A 58 6.64 6.04 -9.67
N THR A 59 6.98 4.81 -9.36
CA THR A 59 6.68 3.66 -10.22
C THR A 59 5.20 3.29 -10.14
N VAL A 60 4.60 3.39 -8.95
CA VAL A 60 3.24 2.95 -8.69
C VAL A 60 2.20 4.02 -8.99
N LEU A 61 2.51 5.29 -8.66
CA LEU A 61 1.54 6.38 -8.74
C LEU A 61 0.92 6.57 -10.14
N PRO A 62 1.67 6.45 -11.25
CA PRO A 62 1.08 6.60 -12.59
C PRO A 62 0.20 5.44 -13.01
N ARG A 63 0.08 4.40 -12.18
CA ARG A 63 -0.70 3.22 -12.54
C ARG A 63 -2.16 3.58 -12.70
N ARG A 64 -2.76 3.08 -13.78
CA ARG A 64 -4.18 3.28 -14.04
C ARG A 64 -5.01 2.69 -12.91
N GLY A 65 -6.01 3.44 -12.45
CA GLY A 65 -6.91 3.01 -11.39
C GLY A 65 -6.54 3.56 -10.02
N ILE A 66 -5.32 4.07 -9.84
CA ILE A 66 -4.91 4.70 -8.58
C ILE A 66 -5.03 6.21 -8.74
N ILE A 67 -5.82 6.84 -7.84
CA ILE A 67 -6.01 8.29 -7.88
C ILE A 67 -5.19 9.01 -6.82
N LYS A 68 -4.96 8.39 -5.67
CA LYS A 68 -4.29 9.07 -4.57
C LYS A 68 -3.55 8.08 -3.68
N ILE A 69 -2.37 8.47 -3.24
CA ILE A 69 -1.59 7.70 -2.26
C ILE A 69 -1.24 8.63 -1.10
N LYS A 70 -1.50 8.17 0.12
CA LYS A 70 -1.06 8.83 1.32
C LYS A 70 -0.08 7.93 2.05
N SER A 71 1.06 8.48 2.45
CA SER A 71 2.12 7.71 3.09
C SER A 71 2.18 8.02 4.57
N LEU A 72 2.22 6.97 5.39
CA LEU A 72 2.43 7.08 6.84
C LEU A 72 3.70 6.32 7.18
N THR A 73 4.74 7.04 7.60
CA THR A 73 5.99 6.42 8.00
C THR A 73 5.92 5.99 9.46
N SER A 74 6.15 4.70 9.72
CA SER A 74 6.23 4.23 11.10
C SER A 74 7.55 4.67 11.72
N LEU A 75 7.48 5.48 12.76
CA LEU A 75 8.68 5.95 13.48
C LEU A 75 9.17 4.91 14.47
N LYS A 76 8.24 4.16 15.06
CA LYS A 76 8.57 3.15 16.05
C LYS A 76 7.44 2.13 16.15
N GLN A 77 7.78 0.87 16.00
CA GLN A 77 6.84 -0.21 16.25
C GLN A 77 6.90 -0.58 17.73
N VAL A 78 5.81 -0.38 18.45
CA VAL A 78 5.76 -0.60 19.89
C VAL A 78 5.49 -2.06 20.21
N LYS A 79 4.71 -2.74 19.37
CA LYS A 79 4.38 -4.14 19.57
C LYS A 79 4.18 -4.82 18.24
N SER A 80 4.70 -6.04 18.15
CA SER A 80 4.44 -6.89 16.99
C SER A 80 4.34 -8.32 17.51
N GLU A 81 3.11 -8.81 17.60
CA GLU A 81 2.84 -10.18 18.04
C GLU A 81 2.01 -10.91 17.02
N PHE A 82 2.34 -12.16 16.81
CA PHE A 82 1.54 -13.05 15.99
C PHE A 82 0.42 -13.61 16.86
N ILE A 83 -0.83 -13.30 16.48
CA ILE A 83 -2.00 -13.77 17.23
C ILE A 83 -2.59 -14.96 16.51
N VAL A 84 -2.75 -16.07 17.26
CA VAL A 84 -3.37 -17.29 16.75
C VAL A 84 -4.79 -17.36 17.31
N TRP A 85 -5.77 -17.47 16.44
CA TRP A 85 -7.19 -17.53 16.79
C TRP A 85 -7.59 -18.92 17.29
#